data_e0a96b12197cded12483ce9abc159cb1
#
_entry.id   e0a96b12197cded12483ce9abc159cb1
#
_cell.length_a   1.000
_cell.length_b   1.000
_cell.length_c   1.000
_cell.angle_alpha   90.00
_cell.angle_beta   90.00
_cell.angle_gamma   90.00
#
_symmetry.space_group_name_H-M   'P 1'
#
loop_
_entity.id
_entity.type
_entity.pdbx_description
1 polymer ?
#
loop_
_entity_poly.entity_id
_entity_poly.type
_entity_poly.pdbx_seq_one_letter_code
_entity_poly.pdbx_strand_id
1 'polypeptide(L)'
;MSRSNPTPSYSERLGVPAAYWGIALFFGLTFVTAVTFMLGELILVVSTVGVIGVIAWTLIAWGALRITVDADGVRVGNSLLEWPYVGTVTTADRALRGRVLARKDAFLALRPYANGLVLIGVADDADPHLCWLVSTRNPAQLVRAIEDNRPSGAAEPAEHSRLDSRE
;
A
#
# COMPACT_ATOMS: atom_id res chain seq x y z
N MET A 1 -32.84 3.64 2.30
CA MET A 1 -31.96 3.60 3.48
C MET A 1 -30.62 4.15 3.06
N SER A 2 -30.35 5.44 3.28
CA SER A 2 -29.03 6.04 3.05
C SER A 2 -28.07 5.48 4.07
N ARG A 3 -27.11 4.67 3.61
CA ARG A 3 -25.93 4.35 4.41
C ARG A 3 -25.13 5.64 4.55
N SER A 4 -25.17 6.25 5.72
CA SER A 4 -24.23 7.30 6.11
C SER A 4 -22.84 6.70 5.93
N ASN A 5 -22.10 7.20 4.94
CA ASN A 5 -20.70 6.78 4.78
C ASN A 5 -19.93 7.38 5.97
N PRO A 6 -19.52 6.59 6.97
CA PRO A 6 -18.83 7.14 8.13
C PRO A 6 -17.55 7.81 7.64
N THR A 7 -17.33 9.03 8.11
CA THR A 7 -16.09 9.75 7.82
C THR A 7 -14.92 8.92 8.35
N PRO A 8 -13.95 8.51 7.53
CA PRO A 8 -12.84 7.72 8.00
C PRO A 8 -12.04 8.51 9.03
N SER A 9 -11.72 7.90 10.16
CA SER A 9 -10.89 8.49 11.21
C SER A 9 -9.43 8.69 10.76
N TYR A 10 -8.99 7.87 9.82
CA TYR A 10 -7.70 8.00 9.15
C TYR A 10 -7.85 7.72 7.66
N SER A 11 -7.23 8.55 6.83
CA SER A 11 -7.18 8.35 5.38
C SER A 11 -5.83 8.81 4.84
N GLU A 12 -5.08 7.89 4.29
CA GLU A 12 -3.81 8.16 3.61
C GLU A 12 -3.88 7.69 2.16
N ARG A 13 -3.47 8.55 1.23
CA ARG A 13 -3.29 8.19 -0.17
C ARG A 13 -1.80 8.18 -0.52
N LEU A 14 -1.29 7.03 -0.88
CA LEU A 14 0.08 6.86 -1.31
C LEU A 14 0.21 7.22 -2.79
N GLY A 15 0.38 8.52 -3.08
CA GLY A 15 0.69 9.01 -4.43
C GLY A 15 2.16 8.82 -4.78
N VAL A 16 2.46 8.63 -6.06
CA VAL A 16 3.84 8.54 -6.57
C VAL A 16 4.53 9.90 -6.42
N PRO A 17 5.73 9.99 -5.81
CA PRO A 17 6.49 11.24 -5.69
C PRO A 17 6.84 11.87 -7.05
N ALA A 18 6.92 13.19 -7.08
CA ALA A 18 7.24 13.95 -8.30
C ALA A 18 8.58 13.52 -8.95
N ALA A 19 9.54 13.06 -8.14
CA ALA A 19 10.81 12.56 -8.65
C ALA A 19 10.66 11.39 -9.64
N TYR A 20 9.72 10.49 -9.39
CA TYR A 20 9.45 9.36 -10.30
C TYR A 20 8.85 9.84 -11.63
N TRP A 21 8.01 10.88 -11.60
CA TRP A 21 7.51 11.54 -12.80
C TRP A 21 8.64 12.15 -13.61
N GLY A 22 9.57 12.89 -12.96
CA GLY A 22 10.75 13.46 -13.61
C GLY A 22 11.63 12.41 -14.28
N ILE A 23 11.94 11.33 -13.57
CA ILE A 23 12.74 10.21 -14.08
C ILE A 23 12.03 9.54 -15.27
N ALA A 24 10.75 9.23 -15.15
CA ALA A 24 9.99 8.56 -16.19
C ALA A 24 9.88 9.44 -17.46
N LEU A 25 9.64 10.75 -17.29
CA LEU A 25 9.60 11.69 -18.41
C LEU A 25 10.97 11.84 -19.08
N PHE A 26 12.05 11.92 -18.30
CA PHE A 26 13.41 12.01 -18.86
C PHE A 26 13.74 10.81 -19.75
N PHE A 27 13.54 9.59 -19.23
CA PHE A 27 13.79 8.37 -20.02
C PHE A 27 12.81 8.22 -21.19
N GLY A 28 11.53 8.56 -20.98
CA GLY A 28 10.52 8.52 -22.03
C GLY A 28 10.86 9.47 -23.18
N LEU A 29 11.23 10.70 -22.87
CA LEU A 29 11.62 11.69 -23.88
C LEU A 29 12.91 11.28 -24.61
N THR A 30 13.92 10.78 -23.89
CA THR A 30 15.13 10.25 -24.49
C THR A 30 14.82 9.13 -25.47
N PHE A 31 13.96 8.19 -25.09
CA PHE A 31 13.53 7.09 -25.95
C PHE A 31 12.81 7.60 -27.21
N VAL A 32 11.86 8.52 -27.05
CA VAL A 32 11.14 9.12 -28.16
C VAL A 32 12.13 9.81 -29.13
N THR A 33 13.05 10.60 -28.61
CA THR A 33 14.05 11.30 -29.45
C THR A 33 14.90 10.30 -30.23
N ALA A 34 15.36 9.22 -29.60
CA ALA A 34 16.16 8.19 -30.25
C ALA A 34 15.41 7.46 -31.38
N VAL A 35 14.14 7.14 -31.16
CA VAL A 35 13.31 6.46 -32.17
C VAL A 35 12.98 7.39 -33.33
N THR A 36 12.69 8.64 -33.05
CA THR A 36 12.19 9.61 -34.04
C THR A 36 13.27 10.13 -34.97
N PHE A 37 14.53 10.14 -34.50
CA PHE A 37 15.63 10.55 -35.35
C PHE A 37 15.71 9.78 -36.69
N MET A 38 15.08 8.60 -36.74
CA MET A 38 15.03 7.75 -37.94
C MET A 38 13.70 7.80 -38.72
N LEU A 39 12.60 8.30 -38.17
CA LEU A 39 11.24 7.98 -38.65
C LEU A 39 10.39 9.19 -39.07
N GLY A 40 10.86 10.44 -38.84
CA GLY A 40 10.16 11.65 -39.28
C GLY A 40 9.17 12.28 -38.28
N GLU A 41 8.72 13.50 -38.58
CA GLU A 41 8.00 14.38 -37.63
C GLU A 41 6.64 13.84 -37.16
N LEU A 42 5.86 13.20 -38.05
CA LEU A 42 4.56 12.66 -37.66
C LEU A 42 4.69 11.57 -36.58
N ILE A 43 5.70 10.71 -36.71
CA ILE A 43 5.97 9.65 -35.76
C ILE A 43 6.47 10.24 -34.43
N LEU A 44 7.19 11.35 -34.48
CA LEU A 44 7.59 12.10 -33.27
C LEU A 44 6.36 12.48 -32.43
N VAL A 45 5.39 13.12 -33.04
CA VAL A 45 4.20 13.58 -32.31
C VAL A 45 3.42 12.41 -31.73
N VAL A 46 3.15 11.39 -32.55
CA VAL A 46 2.37 10.21 -32.12
C VAL A 46 3.06 9.44 -31.00
N SER A 47 4.37 9.20 -31.14
CA SER A 47 5.15 8.49 -30.12
C SER A 47 5.29 9.29 -28.81
N THR A 48 5.44 10.62 -28.88
CA THR A 48 5.50 11.49 -27.70
C THR A 48 4.20 11.42 -26.91
N VAL A 49 3.06 11.59 -27.59
CA VAL A 49 1.74 11.52 -26.94
C VAL A 49 1.51 10.12 -26.36
N GLY A 50 1.86 9.08 -27.09
CA GLY A 50 1.73 7.69 -26.63
C GLY A 50 2.56 7.41 -25.38
N VAL A 51 3.85 7.80 -25.37
CA VAL A 51 4.74 7.58 -24.23
C VAL A 51 4.28 8.37 -23.00
N ILE A 52 3.90 9.63 -23.16
CA ILE A 52 3.36 10.45 -22.05
C ILE A 52 2.07 9.79 -21.49
N GLY A 53 1.18 9.36 -22.37
CA GLY A 53 -0.06 8.67 -21.95
C GLY A 53 0.20 7.39 -21.16
N VAL A 54 1.12 6.55 -21.62
CA VAL A 54 1.51 5.30 -20.91
C VAL A 54 2.16 5.62 -19.57
N ILE A 55 3.07 6.59 -19.50
CA ILE A 55 3.71 7.01 -18.25
C ILE A 55 2.65 7.51 -17.27
N ALA A 56 1.79 8.42 -17.71
CA ALA A 56 0.74 8.99 -16.88
C ALA A 56 -0.20 7.90 -16.34
N TRP A 57 -0.69 7.02 -17.20
CA TRP A 57 -1.57 5.92 -16.80
C TRP A 57 -0.90 4.98 -15.79
N THR A 58 0.35 4.58 -16.05
CA THR A 58 1.11 3.68 -15.16
C THR A 58 1.33 4.31 -13.78
N LEU A 59 1.78 5.56 -13.73
CA LEU A 59 2.08 6.24 -12.45
C LEU A 59 0.80 6.55 -11.66
N ILE A 60 -0.31 6.88 -12.33
CA ILE A 60 -1.61 7.06 -11.66
C ILE A 60 -2.12 5.73 -11.10
N ALA A 61 -2.05 4.65 -11.87
CA ALA A 61 -2.47 3.32 -11.43
C ALA A 61 -1.63 2.83 -10.22
N TRP A 62 -0.32 3.07 -10.23
CA TRP A 62 0.56 2.73 -9.11
C TRP A 62 0.33 3.60 -7.87
N GLY A 63 -0.08 4.85 -8.05
CA GLY A 63 -0.38 5.79 -6.97
C GLY A 63 -1.77 5.65 -6.34
N ALA A 64 -2.54 4.64 -6.72
CA ALA A 64 -3.93 4.50 -6.28
C ALA A 64 -4.11 3.81 -4.91
N LEU A 65 -3.02 3.38 -4.24
CA LEU A 65 -3.15 2.73 -2.93
C LEU A 65 -3.64 3.73 -1.89
N ARG A 66 -4.82 3.46 -1.35
CA ARG A 66 -5.42 4.21 -0.25
C ARG A 66 -5.49 3.31 0.98
N ILE A 67 -5.14 3.88 2.13
CA ILE A 67 -5.31 3.26 3.44
C ILE A 67 -6.36 4.08 4.17
N THR A 68 -7.40 3.42 4.66
CA THR A 68 -8.44 4.06 5.48
C THR A 68 -8.72 3.22 6.71
N VAL A 69 -8.98 3.90 7.82
CA VAL A 69 -9.48 3.29 9.06
C VAL A 69 -10.87 3.90 9.30
N ASP A 70 -11.87 3.06 9.33
CA ASP A 70 -13.26 3.45 9.47
C ASP A 70 -14.00 2.55 10.48
N ALA A 71 -15.31 2.72 10.62
CA ALA A 71 -16.12 1.95 11.56
C ALA A 71 -16.17 0.44 11.22
N ASP A 72 -15.93 0.06 9.97
CA ASP A 72 -15.99 -1.33 9.51
C ASP A 72 -14.66 -2.07 9.73
N GLY A 73 -13.52 -1.34 9.77
CA GLY A 73 -12.19 -1.92 9.91
C GLY A 73 -11.08 -1.13 9.26
N VAL A 74 -10.02 -1.83 8.90
CA VAL A 74 -8.84 -1.31 8.19
C VAL A 74 -8.93 -1.70 6.72
N ARG A 75 -9.01 -0.71 5.84
CA ARG A 75 -9.05 -0.92 4.40
C ARG A 75 -7.73 -0.52 3.77
N VAL A 76 -7.15 -1.42 2.98
CA VAL A 76 -5.91 -1.20 2.23
C VAL A 76 -6.17 -1.51 0.75
N GLY A 77 -6.27 -0.45 -0.05
CA GLY A 77 -6.70 -0.57 -1.44
C GLY A 77 -8.13 -1.11 -1.55
N ASN A 78 -8.28 -2.30 -2.13
CA ASN A 78 -9.58 -2.97 -2.29
C ASN A 78 -9.86 -4.01 -1.19
N SER A 79 -8.89 -4.29 -0.33
CA SER A 79 -9.02 -5.28 0.73
C SER A 79 -9.48 -4.62 2.02
N LEU A 80 -10.44 -5.23 2.71
CA LEU A 80 -10.95 -4.82 4.02
C LEU A 80 -10.59 -5.89 5.04
N LEU A 81 -9.99 -5.47 6.14
CA LEU A 81 -9.82 -6.29 7.34
C LEU A 81 -10.78 -5.76 8.41
N GLU A 82 -11.83 -6.50 8.66
CA GLU A 82 -12.86 -6.14 9.65
C GLU A 82 -12.31 -6.21 11.07
N TRP A 83 -12.85 -5.39 11.97
CA TRP A 83 -12.37 -5.28 13.35
C TRP A 83 -12.22 -6.60 14.12
N PRO A 84 -13.13 -7.59 14.00
CA PRO A 84 -12.97 -8.88 14.69
C PRO A 84 -11.71 -9.65 14.31
N TYR A 85 -11.17 -9.37 13.13
CA TYR A 85 -9.99 -10.05 12.58
C TYR A 85 -8.71 -9.22 12.68
N VAL A 86 -8.78 -7.98 13.18
CA VAL A 86 -7.60 -7.14 13.39
C VAL A 86 -6.88 -7.60 14.65
N GLY A 87 -5.74 -8.25 14.48
CA GLY A 87 -4.86 -8.72 15.55
C GLY A 87 -3.92 -7.64 16.08
N THR A 88 -2.69 -8.01 16.40
CA THR A 88 -1.64 -7.07 16.86
C THR A 88 -1.22 -6.11 15.76
N VAL A 89 -1.04 -4.84 16.12
CA VAL A 89 -0.60 -3.80 15.18
C VAL A 89 0.72 -3.21 15.68
N THR A 90 1.74 -3.25 14.84
CA THR A 90 3.07 -2.74 15.23
C THR A 90 3.78 -2.08 14.05
N THR A 91 4.65 -1.13 14.35
CA THR A 91 5.55 -0.59 13.33
C THR A 91 6.61 -1.63 12.97
N ALA A 92 6.81 -1.88 11.68
CA ALA A 92 7.81 -2.84 11.24
C ALA A 92 9.14 -2.15 10.96
N ASP A 93 10.19 -2.66 11.58
CA ASP A 93 11.57 -2.28 11.28
C ASP A 93 12.13 -3.06 10.07
N ARG A 94 13.39 -2.78 9.73
CA ARG A 94 14.05 -3.44 8.58
C ARG A 94 14.22 -4.94 8.79
N ALA A 95 14.48 -5.39 10.02
CA ALA A 95 14.67 -6.79 10.34
C ALA A 95 13.35 -7.56 10.27
N LEU A 96 12.29 -7.00 10.84
CA LEU A 96 10.94 -7.56 10.76
C LEU A 96 10.44 -7.63 9.32
N ARG A 97 10.69 -6.57 8.51
CA ARG A 97 10.40 -6.58 7.08
C ARG A 97 11.04 -7.77 6.37
N GLY A 98 12.34 -8.04 6.61
CA GLY A 98 13.05 -9.16 5.99
C GLY A 98 12.41 -10.51 6.32
N ARG A 99 12.05 -10.72 7.59
CA ARG A 99 11.37 -11.94 8.06
C ARG A 99 9.99 -12.11 7.41
N VAL A 100 9.18 -11.05 7.38
CA VAL A 100 7.83 -11.11 6.79
C VAL A 100 7.88 -11.33 5.28
N LEU A 101 8.83 -10.71 4.58
CA LEU A 101 9.01 -10.93 3.12
C LEU A 101 9.43 -12.36 2.76
N ALA A 102 10.09 -13.07 3.67
CA ALA A 102 10.43 -14.48 3.48
C ALA A 102 9.22 -15.43 3.65
N ARG A 103 8.11 -14.95 4.23
CA ARG A 103 6.89 -15.73 4.46
C ARG A 103 5.98 -15.67 3.23
N LYS A 104 5.33 -16.80 2.94
CA LYS A 104 4.35 -16.92 1.84
C LYS A 104 2.92 -16.56 2.27
N ASP A 105 2.70 -16.48 3.58
CA ASP A 105 1.42 -16.27 4.25
C ASP A 105 1.21 -14.81 4.70
N ALA A 106 1.92 -13.86 4.10
CA ALA A 106 1.77 -12.45 4.37
C ALA A 106 1.12 -11.71 3.18
N PHE A 107 0.09 -10.91 3.46
CA PHE A 107 -0.45 -9.97 2.48
C PHE A 107 0.47 -8.74 2.40
N LEU A 108 0.97 -8.45 1.21
CA LEU A 108 1.98 -7.41 0.99
C LEU A 108 1.40 -6.22 0.23
N ALA A 109 1.12 -5.13 0.92
CA ALA A 109 0.73 -3.85 0.32
C ALA A 109 1.91 -2.87 0.32
N LEU A 110 2.98 -3.24 -0.39
CA LEU A 110 4.23 -2.49 -0.39
C LEU A 110 4.30 -1.43 -1.48
N ARG A 111 4.85 -0.27 -1.12
CA ARG A 111 5.17 0.80 -2.06
C ARG A 111 6.62 1.26 -1.86
N PRO A 112 7.46 1.28 -2.92
CA PRO A 112 8.90 1.56 -2.80
C PRO A 112 9.20 3.00 -2.35
N TYR A 113 8.24 3.90 -2.49
CA TYR A 113 8.36 5.32 -2.12
C TYR A 113 7.77 5.66 -0.75
N ALA A 114 7.25 4.69 -0.01
CA ALA A 114 6.81 4.87 1.37
C ALA A 114 7.83 4.19 2.31
N ASN A 115 8.46 4.97 3.18
CA ASN A 115 9.59 4.50 4.00
C ASN A 115 9.16 3.82 5.29
N GLY A 116 7.92 4.05 5.73
CA GLY A 116 7.35 3.43 6.92
C GLY A 116 6.61 2.15 6.60
N LEU A 117 6.58 1.23 7.55
CA LEU A 117 5.88 -0.04 7.45
C LEU A 117 5.11 -0.30 8.73
N VAL A 118 3.89 -0.81 8.58
CA VAL A 118 3.07 -1.31 9.68
C VAL A 118 2.73 -2.77 9.41
N LEU A 119 2.92 -3.59 10.42
CA LEU A 119 2.50 -4.98 10.43
C LEU A 119 1.18 -5.06 11.19
N ILE A 120 0.18 -5.64 10.56
CA ILE A 120 -1.13 -5.91 11.13
C ILE A 120 -1.31 -7.41 11.16
N GLY A 121 -1.40 -8.00 12.34
CA GLY A 121 -1.72 -9.42 12.49
C GLY A 121 -3.17 -9.68 12.08
N VAL A 122 -3.43 -10.84 11.48
CA VAL A 122 -4.78 -11.31 11.18
C VAL A 122 -5.17 -12.37 12.20
N ALA A 123 -6.30 -12.16 12.86
CA ALA A 123 -6.84 -13.06 13.88
C ALA A 123 -7.91 -13.99 13.32
N ASP A 124 -7.84 -14.33 12.03
CA ASP A 124 -8.74 -15.25 11.35
C ASP A 124 -7.97 -16.52 10.97
N ASP A 125 -8.35 -17.65 11.54
CA ASP A 125 -7.73 -18.95 11.22
C ASP A 125 -8.14 -19.46 9.81
N ALA A 126 -9.17 -18.87 9.19
CA ALA A 126 -9.63 -19.20 7.85
C ALA A 126 -8.95 -18.36 6.76
N ASP A 127 -8.31 -17.21 7.10
CA ASP A 127 -7.59 -16.38 6.14
C ASP A 127 -6.25 -17.06 5.79
N PRO A 128 -5.91 -17.18 4.50
CA PRO A 128 -4.60 -17.67 4.07
C PRO A 128 -3.44 -16.76 4.49
N HIS A 129 -3.71 -15.52 4.88
CA HIS A 129 -2.72 -14.54 5.29
C HIS A 129 -2.75 -14.33 6.81
N LEU A 130 -1.66 -14.69 7.48
CA LEU A 130 -1.52 -14.49 8.93
C LEU A 130 -1.20 -13.04 9.32
N CYS A 131 -0.73 -12.24 8.39
CA CYS A 131 -0.44 -10.82 8.63
C CYS A 131 -0.48 -9.98 7.35
N TRP A 132 -0.72 -8.69 7.52
CA TRP A 132 -0.64 -7.67 6.48
C TRP A 132 0.57 -6.78 6.72
N LEU A 133 1.45 -6.65 5.74
CA LEU A 133 2.56 -5.71 5.76
C LEU A 133 2.24 -4.54 4.84
N VAL A 134 1.96 -3.38 5.43
CA VAL A 134 1.43 -2.21 4.74
C VAL A 134 2.46 -1.09 4.76
N SER A 135 2.78 -0.54 3.58
CA SER A 135 3.59 0.68 3.47
C SER A 135 2.77 1.91 3.80
N THR A 136 3.33 2.80 4.61
CA THR A 136 2.72 4.09 4.99
C THR A 136 3.81 5.16 5.12
N ARG A 137 3.45 6.43 5.00
CA ARG A 137 4.36 7.57 5.30
C ARG A 137 4.36 7.90 6.79
N ASN A 138 3.29 7.55 7.50
CA ASN A 138 3.07 7.89 8.89
C ASN A 138 2.75 6.66 9.75
N PRO A 139 3.72 5.73 9.98
CA PRO A 139 3.45 4.47 10.67
C PRO A 139 2.88 4.65 12.07
N ALA A 140 3.39 5.60 12.85
CA ALA A 140 2.90 5.86 14.20
C ALA A 140 1.47 6.40 14.22
N GLN A 141 1.07 7.20 13.23
CA GLN A 141 -0.29 7.70 13.13
C GLN A 141 -1.27 6.60 12.70
N LEU A 142 -0.86 5.73 11.78
CA LEU A 142 -1.68 4.61 11.36
C LEU A 142 -1.91 3.62 12.51
N VAL A 143 -0.86 3.28 13.27
CA VAL A 143 -0.98 2.41 14.45
C VAL A 143 -1.95 3.01 15.46
N ARG A 144 -1.78 4.28 15.83
CA ARG A 144 -2.69 4.97 16.76
C ARG A 144 -4.13 4.99 16.23
N ALA A 145 -4.32 5.32 14.96
CA ALA A 145 -5.66 5.35 14.38
C ALA A 145 -6.35 3.98 14.42
N ILE A 146 -5.61 2.89 14.27
CA ILE A 146 -6.17 1.54 14.39
C ILE A 146 -6.48 1.23 15.86
N GLU A 147 -5.60 1.56 16.79
CA GLU A 147 -5.79 1.33 18.22
C GLU A 147 -6.96 2.14 18.79
N ASP A 148 -7.06 3.43 18.44
CA ASP A 148 -8.10 4.34 18.91
C ASP A 148 -9.50 3.98 18.38
N ASN A 149 -9.59 3.34 17.21
CA ASN A 149 -10.86 2.97 16.59
C ASN A 149 -11.23 1.50 16.81
N ARG A 150 -10.39 0.73 17.48
CA ARG A 150 -10.68 -0.67 17.81
C ARG A 150 -11.87 -0.72 18.78
N PRO A 151 -12.96 -1.43 18.45
CA PRO A 151 -14.07 -1.62 19.37
C PRO A 151 -13.62 -2.33 20.65
N SER A 152 -14.10 -1.90 21.82
CA SER A 152 -13.75 -2.45 23.15
C SER A 152 -14.14 -3.92 23.38
N GLY A 153 -14.39 -4.70 22.34
CA GLY A 153 -14.72 -6.13 22.36
C GLY A 153 -14.04 -6.91 21.25
N ALA A 154 -13.20 -6.26 20.45
CA ALA A 154 -12.40 -6.95 19.44
C ALA A 154 -11.25 -7.69 20.13
N ALA A 155 -10.97 -8.92 19.69
CA ALA A 155 -10.07 -9.87 20.29
C ALA A 155 -8.79 -9.25 20.87
N GLU A 156 -8.55 -9.51 22.14
CA GLU A 156 -7.29 -9.23 22.81
C GLU A 156 -6.16 -9.90 22.00
N PRO A 157 -5.04 -9.24 21.72
CA PRO A 157 -4.02 -9.77 20.84
C PRO A 157 -3.56 -11.12 21.37
N ALA A 158 -3.83 -12.18 20.64
CA ALA A 158 -3.26 -13.48 20.92
C ALA A 158 -1.74 -13.33 20.94
N GLU A 159 -1.21 -13.48 22.12
CA GLU A 159 0.15 -13.23 22.58
C GLU A 159 1.22 -13.65 21.56
N HIS A 160 2.25 -12.89 21.47
CA HIS A 160 3.50 -13.02 20.67
C HIS A 160 4.07 -14.45 20.52
N SER A 161 3.48 -15.43 21.20
CA SER A 161 3.91 -16.82 21.33
C SER A 161 3.86 -17.62 20.02
N ARG A 162 3.09 -17.21 19.01
CA ARG A 162 2.98 -17.99 17.76
C ARG A 162 4.02 -17.65 16.69
N LEU A 163 4.72 -16.54 16.84
CA LEU A 163 5.77 -16.16 15.89
C LEU A 163 7.11 -16.85 16.19
N ASP A 164 7.34 -17.27 17.46
CA ASP A 164 8.60 -17.89 17.90
C ASP A 164 8.59 -19.44 17.86
N SER A 165 7.44 -20.07 17.74
CA SER A 165 7.31 -21.53 17.90
C SER A 165 7.37 -22.32 16.59
N ARG A 166 7.81 -21.72 15.48
CA ARG A 166 8.00 -22.39 14.18
C ARG A 166 9.38 -22.13 13.57
N GLU A 167 10.42 -22.11 14.41
CA GLU A 167 11.80 -22.33 13.93
C GLU A 167 12.10 -23.81 13.88
#